data_93fe86a21c14d0bb918f9aef2bdc9e89
#
_entry.id   93fe86a21c14d0bb918f9aef2bdc9e89
#
_cell.length_a   1.000
_cell.length_b   1.000
_cell.length_c   1.000
_cell.angle_alpha   90.00
_cell.angle_beta   90.00
_cell.angle_gamma   90.00
#
_symmetry.space_group_name_H-M   'P 1'
#
loop_
_entity.id
_entity.type
_entity.pdbx_description
1 polymer ?
#
loop_
_entity_poly.entity_id
_entity_poly.type
_entity_poly.pdbx_seq_one_letter_code
_entity_poly.pdbx_strand_id
1 'polypeptide(L)'
;MSKEPGSFKQFLARKNVVFSAKRYGIDALGAMAQGLFASLLMGTILSTLGQQIGFELLVPIGDYAKGICGPAMAVSIGYALQAPPLVLFSLLAVGNAANTLGGAGGPLAVLVVTIFAAECGKMVSKETKIDILVTPLVTILVGSLLSIWWAPAIGKAASSVGNLIMWATELQPFFMGILVSVIVGIALTLPISSAAICAALSLTGLAGGAAVAGCCAQMVGFAVMSFKENKWGGLIAQGIGTSMLQMGNIVKNPRIWIPPTLASAITGPIATCIFKMQMNGTPVSSGMGTCGFVGQIGVYTGWLNDIAAGTKTAITSFDWLGLVLICFVLPAILSVVFCEILRKIGWIKEDDLKLAD
;
A
#
# COMPACT_ATOMS: atom_id res chain seq x y z
N MET A 1 -37.20 -38.46 12.73
CA MET A 1 -36.51 -37.94 11.53
C MET A 1 -35.03 -37.82 11.83
N SER A 2 -34.25 -38.81 11.40
CA SER A 2 -32.78 -38.82 11.53
C SER A 2 -32.21 -37.72 10.63
N LYS A 3 -31.60 -36.69 11.23
CA LYS A 3 -30.76 -35.74 10.48
C LYS A 3 -29.54 -36.55 9.99
N GLU A 4 -29.49 -36.82 8.68
CA GLU A 4 -28.21 -37.23 8.10
C GLU A 4 -27.13 -36.25 8.50
N PRO A 5 -25.92 -36.71 8.89
CA PRO A 5 -24.83 -35.83 9.19
C PRO A 5 -24.49 -35.08 7.92
N GLY A 6 -24.87 -33.80 7.84
CA GLY A 6 -24.59 -32.94 6.70
C GLY A 6 -23.09 -32.99 6.39
N SER A 7 -22.75 -33.27 5.12
CA SER A 7 -21.36 -33.28 4.66
C SER A 7 -20.61 -32.02 5.16
N PHE A 8 -19.34 -32.14 5.54
CA PHE A 8 -18.50 -31.02 5.95
C PHE A 8 -18.58 -29.83 4.97
N LYS A 9 -18.75 -30.13 3.68
CA LYS A 9 -18.99 -29.11 2.65
C LYS A 9 -20.30 -28.33 2.88
N GLN A 10 -21.38 -28.98 3.32
CA GLN A 10 -22.63 -28.31 3.63
C GLN A 10 -22.51 -27.43 4.88
N PHE A 11 -21.72 -27.86 5.88
CA PHE A 11 -21.39 -27.04 7.04
C PHE A 11 -20.64 -25.78 6.62
N LEU A 12 -19.56 -25.89 5.84
CA LEU A 12 -18.80 -24.75 5.36
C LEU A 12 -19.66 -23.80 4.51
N ALA A 13 -20.53 -24.32 3.64
CA ALA A 13 -21.45 -23.51 2.85
C ALA A 13 -22.44 -22.75 3.73
N ARG A 14 -23.00 -23.39 4.77
CA ARG A 14 -23.88 -22.73 5.76
C ARG A 14 -23.19 -21.60 6.49
N LYS A 15 -21.88 -21.75 6.79
CA LYS A 15 -21.04 -20.73 7.43
C LYS A 15 -20.45 -19.71 6.46
N ASN A 16 -20.80 -19.80 5.20
CA ASN A 16 -20.23 -18.97 4.16
C ASN A 16 -18.69 -19.00 4.11
N VAL A 17 -18.11 -20.16 4.45
CA VAL A 17 -16.67 -20.43 4.30
C VAL A 17 -16.44 -21.01 2.92
N VAL A 18 -15.93 -20.17 2.00
CA VAL A 18 -15.73 -20.53 0.59
C VAL A 18 -14.27 -20.33 0.23
N PHE A 19 -13.55 -21.42 0.04
CA PHE A 19 -12.15 -21.39 -0.41
C PHE A 19 -12.09 -21.01 -1.89
N SER A 20 -11.74 -19.76 -2.17
CA SER A 20 -11.68 -19.22 -3.53
C SER A 20 -10.51 -18.26 -3.66
N ALA A 21 -9.69 -18.47 -4.70
CA ALA A 21 -8.61 -17.56 -5.04
C ALA A 21 -9.12 -16.14 -5.32
N LYS A 22 -10.31 -16.02 -5.94
CA LYS A 22 -10.95 -14.71 -6.13
C LYS A 22 -11.25 -14.04 -4.79
N ARG A 23 -11.90 -14.74 -3.86
CA ARG A 23 -12.33 -14.20 -2.57
C ARG A 23 -11.15 -13.76 -1.71
N TYR A 24 -10.08 -14.54 -1.65
CA TYR A 24 -8.92 -14.24 -0.81
C TYR A 24 -7.87 -13.38 -1.51
N GLY A 25 -7.62 -13.62 -2.80
CA GLY A 25 -6.59 -12.92 -3.57
C GLY A 25 -7.07 -11.64 -4.26
N ILE A 26 -8.39 -11.39 -4.35
CA ILE A 26 -8.92 -10.19 -5.00
C ILE A 26 -9.80 -9.41 -4.04
N ASP A 27 -10.88 -10.02 -3.54
CA ASP A 27 -11.89 -9.29 -2.76
C ASP A 27 -11.31 -8.88 -1.39
N ALA A 28 -10.65 -9.80 -0.66
CA ALA A 28 -10.02 -9.50 0.62
C ALA A 28 -8.83 -8.51 0.48
N LEU A 29 -8.04 -8.65 -0.60
CA LEU A 29 -6.92 -7.75 -0.86
C LEU A 29 -7.39 -6.33 -1.22
N GLY A 30 -8.44 -6.20 -2.03
CA GLY A 30 -9.07 -4.92 -2.34
C GLY A 30 -9.67 -4.25 -1.09
N ALA A 31 -10.37 -5.03 -0.26
CA ALA A 31 -10.91 -4.54 1.01
C ALA A 31 -9.81 -4.10 1.98
N MET A 32 -8.69 -4.85 2.07
CA MET A 32 -7.53 -4.43 2.85
C MET A 32 -7.01 -3.07 2.42
N ALA A 33 -6.90 -2.82 1.11
CA ALA A 33 -6.45 -1.54 0.58
C ALA A 33 -7.41 -0.39 0.95
N GLN A 34 -8.73 -0.64 0.97
CA GLN A 34 -9.73 0.34 1.43
C GLN A 34 -9.56 0.65 2.92
N GLY A 35 -9.37 -0.37 3.77
CA GLY A 35 -9.11 -0.19 5.19
C GLY A 35 -7.84 0.61 5.47
N LEU A 36 -6.77 0.33 4.73
CA LEU A 36 -5.51 1.08 4.79
C LEU A 36 -5.70 2.53 4.33
N PHE A 37 -6.46 2.76 3.26
CA PHE A 37 -6.79 4.09 2.77
C PHE A 37 -7.53 4.91 3.83
N ALA A 38 -8.60 4.35 4.40
CA ALA A 38 -9.46 5.04 5.36
C ALA A 38 -8.76 5.36 6.70
N SER A 39 -7.64 4.73 6.99
CA SER A 39 -6.90 4.90 8.25
C SER A 39 -5.52 5.52 8.01
N LEU A 40 -4.53 4.74 7.60
CA LEU A 40 -3.14 5.18 7.48
C LEU A 40 -2.99 6.35 6.51
N LEU A 41 -3.60 6.26 5.32
CA LEU A 41 -3.41 7.29 4.30
C LEU A 41 -4.12 8.59 4.67
N MET A 42 -5.39 8.52 5.08
CA MET A 42 -6.11 9.72 5.54
C MET A 42 -5.45 10.33 6.76
N GLY A 43 -4.98 9.50 7.70
CA GLY A 43 -4.24 9.96 8.87
C GLY A 43 -2.92 10.65 8.50
N THR A 44 -2.19 10.12 7.54
CA THR A 44 -0.95 10.73 7.03
C THR A 44 -1.23 12.07 6.35
N ILE A 45 -2.26 12.15 5.51
CA ILE A 45 -2.67 13.39 4.85
C ILE A 45 -3.01 14.46 5.89
N LEU A 46 -3.84 14.13 6.88
CA LEU A 46 -4.25 15.08 7.93
C LEU A 46 -3.07 15.56 8.76
N SER A 47 -2.21 14.66 9.24
CA SER A 47 -1.05 15.08 10.06
C SER A 47 -0.03 15.90 9.23
N THR A 48 0.22 15.53 7.97
CA THR A 48 1.12 16.28 7.10
C THR A 48 0.55 17.66 6.78
N LEU A 49 -0.73 17.74 6.45
CA LEU A 49 -1.41 19.02 6.21
C LEU A 49 -1.32 19.92 7.47
N GLY A 50 -1.65 19.37 8.64
CA GLY A 50 -1.58 20.11 9.90
C GLY A 50 -0.20 20.70 10.16
N GLN A 51 0.85 19.92 9.94
CA GLN A 51 2.23 20.38 10.07
C GLN A 51 2.58 21.49 9.07
N GLN A 52 2.14 21.38 7.80
CA GLN A 52 2.50 22.35 6.76
C GLN A 52 1.76 23.68 6.88
N ILE A 53 0.49 23.69 7.29
CA ILE A 53 -0.29 24.92 7.46
C ILE A 53 -0.21 25.51 8.88
N GLY A 54 0.53 24.85 9.79
CA GLY A 54 0.62 25.27 11.20
C GLY A 54 -0.66 25.06 12.01
N PHE A 55 -1.56 24.18 11.57
CA PHE A 55 -2.79 23.84 12.29
C PHE A 55 -2.58 22.56 13.12
N GLU A 56 -1.96 22.74 14.27
CA GLU A 56 -1.49 21.64 15.14
C GLU A 56 -2.60 20.64 15.55
N LEU A 57 -3.86 21.05 15.56
CA LEU A 57 -4.98 20.18 15.93
C LEU A 57 -5.17 19.00 14.97
N LEU A 58 -4.78 19.13 13.69
CA LEU A 58 -4.89 18.05 12.72
C LEU A 58 -3.85 16.94 12.94
N VAL A 59 -2.75 17.23 13.60
CA VAL A 59 -1.67 16.26 13.81
C VAL A 59 -2.13 15.09 14.68
N PRO A 60 -2.64 15.31 15.92
CA PRO A 60 -3.13 14.21 16.76
C PRO A 60 -4.34 13.49 16.14
N ILE A 61 -5.22 14.18 15.41
CA ILE A 61 -6.34 13.55 14.69
C ILE A 61 -5.79 12.56 13.63
N GLY A 62 -4.78 12.98 12.86
CA GLY A 62 -4.11 12.10 11.91
C GLY A 62 -3.41 10.91 12.58
N ASP A 63 -2.81 11.12 13.75
CA ASP A 63 -2.13 10.07 14.51
C ASP A 63 -3.11 9.03 15.05
N TYR A 64 -4.30 9.42 15.51
CA TYR A 64 -5.37 8.48 15.88
C TYR A 64 -5.78 7.61 14.70
N ALA A 65 -5.95 8.19 13.52
CA ALA A 65 -6.32 7.44 12.32
C ALA A 65 -5.21 6.47 11.90
N LYS A 66 -3.93 6.88 11.95
CA LYS A 66 -2.77 6.01 11.65
C LYS A 66 -2.66 4.86 12.65
N GLY A 67 -2.91 5.13 13.92
CA GLY A 67 -2.81 4.15 15.01
C GLY A 67 -3.75 2.95 14.87
N ILE A 68 -4.88 3.10 14.18
CA ILE A 68 -5.85 2.01 13.95
C ILE A 68 -5.71 1.33 12.59
N CYS A 69 -4.61 1.52 11.88
CA CYS A 69 -4.40 0.99 10.54
C CYS A 69 -4.59 -0.54 10.47
N GLY A 70 -3.94 -1.31 11.34
CA GLY A 70 -4.09 -2.76 11.42
C GLY A 70 -5.54 -3.20 11.67
N PRO A 71 -6.20 -2.70 12.71
CA PRO A 71 -7.61 -2.92 12.96
C PRO A 71 -8.52 -2.59 11.78
N ALA A 72 -8.32 -1.45 11.12
CA ALA A 72 -9.14 -1.02 9.99
C ALA A 72 -9.01 -1.97 8.80
N MET A 73 -7.79 -2.40 8.46
CA MET A 73 -7.56 -3.41 7.43
C MET A 73 -8.26 -4.73 7.76
N ALA A 74 -8.14 -5.21 9.01
CA ALA A 74 -8.71 -6.49 9.41
C ALA A 74 -10.25 -6.48 9.37
N VAL A 75 -10.88 -5.42 9.84
CA VAL A 75 -12.35 -5.27 9.75
C VAL A 75 -12.82 -5.19 8.30
N SER A 76 -12.11 -4.45 7.45
CA SER A 76 -12.44 -4.33 6.03
C SER A 76 -12.35 -5.69 5.32
N ILE A 77 -11.31 -6.48 5.59
CA ILE A 77 -11.17 -7.86 5.10
C ILE A 77 -12.34 -8.73 5.60
N GLY A 78 -12.61 -8.70 6.91
CA GLY A 78 -13.71 -9.47 7.51
C GLY A 78 -15.06 -9.11 6.91
N TYR A 79 -15.30 -7.83 6.63
CA TYR A 79 -16.51 -7.36 5.95
C TYR A 79 -16.64 -7.94 4.54
N ALA A 80 -15.58 -7.89 3.73
CA ALA A 80 -15.56 -8.48 2.40
C ALA A 80 -15.77 -10.01 2.43
N LEU A 81 -15.28 -10.68 3.48
CA LEU A 81 -15.50 -12.10 3.73
C LEU A 81 -16.87 -12.41 4.34
N GLN A 82 -17.74 -11.39 4.52
CA GLN A 82 -19.07 -11.50 5.10
C GLN A 82 -19.05 -12.15 6.50
N ALA A 83 -18.10 -11.73 7.32
CA ALA A 83 -17.99 -12.19 8.69
C ALA A 83 -19.14 -11.64 9.56
N PRO A 84 -19.68 -12.43 10.51
CA PRO A 84 -20.70 -11.98 11.44
C PRO A 84 -20.16 -10.85 12.37
N PRO A 85 -21.04 -10.01 12.95
CA PRO A 85 -20.61 -8.85 13.76
C PRO A 85 -19.61 -9.18 14.87
N LEU A 86 -19.82 -10.27 15.63
CA LEU A 86 -18.91 -10.66 16.71
C LEU A 86 -17.51 -11.02 16.19
N VAL A 87 -17.44 -11.65 15.01
CA VAL A 87 -16.15 -11.92 14.34
C VAL A 87 -15.50 -10.62 13.89
N LEU A 88 -16.25 -9.71 13.23
CA LEU A 88 -15.74 -8.42 12.78
C LEU A 88 -15.13 -7.61 13.92
N PHE A 89 -15.81 -7.52 15.06
CA PHE A 89 -15.33 -6.77 16.22
C PHE A 89 -14.07 -7.43 16.82
N SER A 90 -14.01 -8.74 16.82
CA SER A 90 -12.84 -9.50 17.31
C SER A 90 -11.62 -9.33 16.40
N LEU A 91 -11.82 -9.14 15.09
CA LEU A 91 -10.73 -8.90 14.14
C LEU A 91 -9.97 -7.61 14.40
N LEU A 92 -10.52 -6.65 15.15
CA LEU A 92 -9.78 -5.44 15.57
C LEU A 92 -8.50 -5.81 16.34
N ALA A 93 -8.61 -6.73 17.31
CA ALA A 93 -7.46 -7.20 18.09
C ALA A 93 -6.46 -7.97 17.21
N VAL A 94 -6.98 -8.82 16.31
CA VAL A 94 -6.17 -9.62 15.39
C VAL A 94 -5.36 -8.72 14.44
N GLY A 95 -6.03 -7.71 13.84
CA GLY A 95 -5.40 -6.76 12.94
C GLY A 95 -4.33 -5.92 13.63
N ASN A 96 -4.58 -5.50 14.87
CA ASN A 96 -3.58 -4.80 15.68
C ASN A 96 -2.35 -5.66 15.93
N ALA A 97 -2.52 -6.90 16.38
CA ALA A 97 -1.43 -7.83 16.65
C ALA A 97 -0.62 -8.14 15.39
N ALA A 98 -1.30 -8.50 14.28
CA ALA A 98 -0.63 -8.84 13.02
C ALA A 98 0.15 -7.67 12.43
N ASN A 99 -0.41 -6.46 12.45
CA ASN A 99 0.26 -5.27 11.93
C ASN A 99 1.49 -4.89 12.77
N THR A 100 1.34 -4.91 14.08
CA THR A 100 2.44 -4.54 15.01
C THR A 100 3.60 -5.53 14.92
N LEU A 101 3.31 -6.84 14.95
CA LEU A 101 4.33 -7.90 14.88
C LEU A 101 4.94 -8.06 13.48
N GLY A 102 4.19 -7.69 12.45
CA GLY A 102 4.63 -7.75 11.05
C GLY A 102 5.54 -6.60 10.62
N GLY A 103 5.59 -5.49 11.37
CA GLY A 103 6.43 -4.34 11.03
C GLY A 103 6.26 -3.89 9.58
N ALA A 104 7.34 -3.89 8.80
CA ALA A 104 7.30 -3.54 7.37
C ALA A 104 6.39 -4.46 6.54
N GLY A 105 6.22 -5.71 6.94
CA GLY A 105 5.28 -6.68 6.35
C GLY A 105 3.88 -6.64 6.99
N GLY A 106 3.60 -5.67 7.86
CA GLY A 106 2.36 -5.55 8.63
C GLY A 106 1.09 -5.72 7.80
N PRO A 107 0.88 -4.98 6.71
CA PRO A 107 -0.32 -5.14 5.88
C PRO A 107 -0.49 -6.55 5.31
N LEU A 108 0.59 -7.19 4.85
CA LEU A 108 0.53 -8.56 4.36
C LEU A 108 0.24 -9.56 5.49
N ALA A 109 0.83 -9.35 6.67
CA ALA A 109 0.53 -10.15 7.85
C ALA A 109 -0.93 -10.03 8.26
N VAL A 110 -1.50 -8.80 8.26
CA VAL A 110 -2.93 -8.58 8.51
C VAL A 110 -3.77 -9.33 7.49
N LEU A 111 -3.46 -9.26 6.19
CA LEU A 111 -4.21 -9.96 5.16
C LEU A 111 -4.30 -11.46 5.45
N VAL A 112 -3.13 -12.10 5.60
CA VAL A 112 -3.05 -13.56 5.76
C VAL A 112 -3.72 -13.99 7.07
N VAL A 113 -3.33 -13.40 8.19
CA VAL A 113 -3.83 -13.79 9.53
C VAL A 113 -5.34 -13.53 9.64
N THR A 114 -5.82 -12.41 9.13
CA THR A 114 -7.24 -12.05 9.23
C THR A 114 -8.13 -13.00 8.42
N ILE A 115 -7.69 -13.45 7.23
CA ILE A 115 -8.45 -14.44 6.47
C ILE A 115 -8.66 -15.71 7.31
N PHE A 116 -7.60 -16.26 7.89
CA PHE A 116 -7.71 -17.47 8.72
C PHE A 116 -8.56 -17.23 9.98
N ALA A 117 -8.33 -16.14 10.70
CA ALA A 117 -9.09 -15.80 11.90
C ALA A 117 -10.57 -15.59 11.61
N ALA A 118 -10.91 -14.91 10.52
CA ALA A 118 -12.29 -14.68 10.10
C ALA A 118 -13.00 -15.98 9.74
N GLU A 119 -12.36 -16.85 8.94
CA GLU A 119 -12.96 -18.13 8.56
C GLU A 119 -13.14 -19.05 9.77
N CYS A 120 -12.17 -19.12 10.69
CA CYS A 120 -12.31 -19.86 11.95
C CYS A 120 -13.43 -19.28 12.82
N GLY A 121 -13.52 -17.96 12.96
CA GLY A 121 -14.58 -17.29 13.69
C GLY A 121 -15.97 -17.58 13.12
N LYS A 122 -16.10 -17.56 11.77
CA LYS A 122 -17.34 -17.90 11.09
C LYS A 122 -17.77 -19.36 11.36
N MET A 123 -16.82 -20.30 11.37
CA MET A 123 -17.14 -21.71 11.65
C MET A 123 -17.76 -21.93 13.02
N VAL A 124 -17.31 -21.21 14.06
CA VAL A 124 -17.82 -21.37 15.43
C VAL A 124 -19.03 -20.47 15.72
N SER A 125 -19.25 -19.42 14.96
CA SER A 125 -20.32 -18.45 15.20
C SER A 125 -21.69 -19.12 15.15
N LYS A 126 -22.51 -18.85 16.19
CA LYS A 126 -23.87 -19.38 16.36
C LYS A 126 -23.95 -20.92 16.45
N GLU A 127 -22.89 -21.62 16.83
CA GLU A 127 -22.90 -23.05 17.08
C GLU A 127 -23.13 -23.41 18.56
N THR A 128 -22.93 -22.47 19.46
CA THR A 128 -23.06 -22.67 20.91
C THR A 128 -24.10 -21.72 21.52
N LYS A 129 -24.68 -22.11 22.67
CA LYS A 129 -25.61 -21.24 23.40
C LYS A 129 -24.91 -20.00 24.02
N ILE A 130 -23.59 -20.05 24.18
CA ILE A 130 -22.76 -18.98 24.72
C ILE A 130 -21.92 -18.33 23.61
N ASP A 131 -22.48 -18.16 22.43
CA ASP A 131 -21.84 -17.64 21.22
C ASP A 131 -21.12 -16.31 21.45
N ILE A 132 -21.70 -15.44 22.29
CA ILE A 132 -21.13 -14.14 22.65
C ILE A 132 -19.73 -14.23 23.29
N LEU A 133 -19.38 -15.36 23.90
CA LEU A 133 -18.05 -15.64 24.46
C LEU A 133 -17.20 -16.48 23.54
N VAL A 134 -17.77 -17.55 22.96
CA VAL A 134 -17.01 -18.53 22.16
C VAL A 134 -16.51 -17.92 20.85
N THR A 135 -17.34 -17.21 20.13
CA THR A 135 -16.96 -16.62 18.83
C THR A 135 -15.83 -15.60 18.95
N PRO A 136 -15.88 -14.59 19.83
CA PRO A 136 -14.76 -13.67 20.03
C PRO A 136 -13.49 -14.38 20.52
N LEU A 137 -13.64 -15.30 21.51
CA LEU A 137 -12.50 -16.02 22.07
C LEU A 137 -11.75 -16.79 21.00
N VAL A 138 -12.44 -17.58 20.18
CA VAL A 138 -11.81 -18.37 19.11
C VAL A 138 -11.17 -17.45 18.06
N THR A 139 -11.88 -16.40 17.63
CA THR A 139 -11.35 -15.48 16.63
C THR A 139 -10.08 -14.79 17.10
N ILE A 140 -10.08 -14.27 18.34
CA ILE A 140 -8.92 -13.58 18.91
C ILE A 140 -7.77 -14.54 19.17
N LEU A 141 -8.03 -15.71 19.78
CA LEU A 141 -6.97 -16.68 20.06
C LEU A 141 -6.30 -17.18 18.78
N VAL A 142 -7.09 -17.65 17.81
CA VAL A 142 -6.54 -18.12 16.53
C VAL A 142 -5.77 -17.01 15.83
N GLY A 143 -6.36 -15.85 15.70
CA GLY A 143 -5.71 -14.72 15.05
C GLY A 143 -4.44 -14.24 15.76
N SER A 144 -4.45 -14.14 17.08
CA SER A 144 -3.28 -13.70 17.86
C SER A 144 -2.16 -14.75 17.82
N LEU A 145 -2.46 -16.04 17.94
CA LEU A 145 -1.46 -17.10 17.83
C LEU A 145 -0.83 -17.11 16.44
N LEU A 146 -1.63 -17.03 15.38
CA LEU A 146 -1.11 -16.92 14.01
C LEU A 146 -0.29 -15.66 13.80
N SER A 147 -0.68 -14.53 14.43
CA SER A 147 0.11 -13.30 14.40
C SER A 147 1.48 -13.50 15.03
N ILE A 148 1.56 -14.15 16.20
CA ILE A 148 2.83 -14.41 16.90
C ILE A 148 3.75 -15.30 16.05
N TRP A 149 3.19 -16.29 15.36
CA TRP A 149 4.01 -17.26 14.60
C TRP A 149 4.37 -16.76 13.18
N TRP A 150 3.42 -16.15 12.47
CA TRP A 150 3.60 -15.82 11.05
C TRP A 150 4.00 -14.38 10.78
N ALA A 151 3.49 -13.41 11.57
CA ALA A 151 3.74 -12.01 11.27
C ALA A 151 5.24 -11.63 11.33
N PRO A 152 6.07 -12.13 12.27
CA PRO A 152 7.51 -11.84 12.25
C PRO A 152 8.23 -12.41 11.04
N ALA A 153 7.83 -13.60 10.55
CA ALA A 153 8.42 -14.20 9.35
C ALA A 153 8.05 -13.40 8.09
N ILE A 154 6.79 -12.96 7.98
CA ILE A 154 6.32 -12.07 6.91
C ILE A 154 7.06 -10.72 6.97
N GLY A 155 7.26 -10.17 8.16
CA GLY A 155 8.03 -8.96 8.39
C GLY A 155 9.49 -9.09 7.92
N LYS A 156 10.15 -10.20 8.24
CA LYS A 156 11.52 -10.48 7.76
C LYS A 156 11.57 -10.59 6.24
N ALA A 157 10.59 -11.25 5.61
CA ALA A 157 10.51 -11.34 4.15
C ALA A 157 10.34 -9.95 3.49
N ALA A 158 9.47 -9.10 4.07
CA ALA A 158 9.33 -7.72 3.60
C ALA A 158 10.62 -6.90 3.79
N SER A 159 11.32 -7.09 4.90
CA SER A 159 12.61 -6.42 5.16
C SER A 159 13.72 -6.88 4.20
N SER A 160 13.60 -8.07 3.58
CA SER A 160 14.55 -8.52 2.55
C SER A 160 14.49 -7.65 1.29
N VAL A 161 13.34 -7.04 1.01
CA VAL A 161 13.22 -6.01 -0.04
C VAL A 161 14.12 -4.81 0.30
N GLY A 162 14.23 -4.45 1.59
CA GLY A 162 15.15 -3.44 2.06
C GLY A 162 16.61 -3.74 1.73
N ASN A 163 17.06 -4.98 1.93
CA ASN A 163 18.43 -5.39 1.59
C ASN A 163 18.71 -5.24 0.08
N LEU A 164 17.71 -5.54 -0.76
CA LEU A 164 17.82 -5.34 -2.20
C LEU A 164 17.91 -3.85 -2.57
N ILE A 165 17.15 -3.00 -1.88
CA ILE A 165 17.22 -1.54 -2.04
C ILE A 165 18.61 -1.04 -1.64
N MET A 166 19.14 -1.48 -0.48
CA MET A 166 20.48 -1.09 -0.01
C MET A 166 21.56 -1.45 -1.03
N TRP A 167 21.54 -2.69 -1.54
CA TRP A 167 22.44 -3.10 -2.61
C TRP A 167 22.32 -2.19 -3.85
N ALA A 168 21.10 -1.83 -4.25
CA ALA A 168 20.87 -0.96 -5.39
C ALA A 168 21.41 0.46 -5.18
N THR A 169 21.47 0.96 -3.94
CA THR A 169 21.98 2.31 -3.65
C THR A 169 23.50 2.43 -3.80
N GLU A 170 24.24 1.33 -3.81
CA GLU A 170 25.70 1.29 -4.02
C GLU A 170 26.08 1.43 -5.49
N LEU A 171 25.12 1.34 -6.41
CA LEU A 171 25.36 1.42 -7.84
C LEU A 171 25.57 2.87 -8.31
N GLN A 172 26.10 3.02 -9.52
CA GLN A 172 26.17 4.32 -10.18
C GLN A 172 24.78 4.96 -10.31
N PRO A 173 24.66 6.31 -10.29
CA PRO A 173 23.39 7.02 -10.25
C PRO A 173 22.37 6.60 -11.32
N PHE A 174 22.81 6.21 -12.50
CA PHE A 174 21.91 5.76 -13.56
C PHE A 174 21.25 4.42 -13.22
N PHE A 175 22.04 3.40 -12.86
CA PHE A 175 21.51 2.07 -12.50
C PHE A 175 20.79 2.09 -11.16
N MET A 176 21.33 2.83 -10.19
CA MET A 176 20.66 3.09 -8.92
C MET A 176 19.28 3.73 -9.17
N GLY A 177 19.21 4.73 -10.03
CA GLY A 177 17.96 5.40 -10.40
C GLY A 177 16.93 4.41 -10.94
N ILE A 178 17.31 3.51 -11.85
CA ILE A 178 16.40 2.47 -12.37
C ILE A 178 15.94 1.51 -11.26
N LEU A 179 16.90 0.91 -10.57
CA LEU A 179 16.60 -0.19 -9.63
C LEU A 179 15.85 0.30 -8.40
N VAL A 180 16.29 1.39 -7.79
CA VAL A 180 15.61 1.94 -6.61
C VAL A 180 14.20 2.40 -6.95
N SER A 181 14.02 3.13 -8.05
CA SER A 181 12.68 3.59 -8.46
C SER A 181 11.73 2.43 -8.77
N VAL A 182 12.19 1.39 -9.46
CA VAL A 182 11.37 0.23 -9.77
C VAL A 182 11.05 -0.58 -8.52
N ILE A 183 12.06 -0.90 -7.69
CA ILE A 183 11.86 -1.75 -6.50
C ILE A 183 10.95 -1.05 -5.48
N VAL A 184 11.22 0.22 -5.16
CA VAL A 184 10.41 0.97 -4.18
C VAL A 184 9.01 1.28 -4.74
N GLY A 185 8.91 1.59 -6.03
CA GLY A 185 7.61 1.76 -6.71
C GLY A 185 6.76 0.49 -6.66
N ILE A 186 7.33 -0.67 -6.98
CA ILE A 186 6.66 -1.97 -6.84
C ILE A 186 6.29 -2.23 -5.38
N ALA A 187 7.20 -1.98 -4.44
CA ALA A 187 6.95 -2.16 -3.00
C ALA A 187 5.76 -1.32 -2.50
N LEU A 188 5.59 -0.09 -3.01
CA LEU A 188 4.44 0.78 -2.69
C LEU A 188 3.11 0.16 -3.14
N THR A 189 3.09 -0.51 -4.27
CA THR A 189 1.86 -1.13 -4.82
C THR A 189 1.57 -2.48 -4.16
N LEU A 190 2.58 -3.19 -3.69
CA LEU A 190 2.45 -4.45 -2.95
C LEU A 190 1.82 -4.23 -1.57
N PRO A 191 1.22 -5.27 -0.97
CA PRO A 191 0.69 -5.20 0.39
C PRO A 191 1.80 -5.24 1.46
N ILE A 192 2.79 -4.38 1.31
CA ILE A 192 3.90 -4.14 2.25
C ILE A 192 4.05 -2.64 2.48
N SER A 193 4.68 -2.26 3.57
CA SER A 193 4.88 -0.84 3.88
C SER A 193 6.20 -0.33 3.31
N SER A 194 6.16 0.22 2.08
CA SER A 194 7.32 0.89 1.47
C SER A 194 7.85 2.03 2.34
N ALA A 195 6.96 2.78 2.99
CA ALA A 195 7.31 3.84 3.94
C ALA A 195 8.12 3.31 5.14
N ALA A 196 7.68 2.19 5.74
CA ALA A 196 8.41 1.56 6.83
C ALA A 196 9.76 0.98 6.39
N ILE A 197 9.85 0.43 5.18
CA ILE A 197 11.11 -0.05 4.60
C ILE A 197 12.07 1.13 4.42
N CYS A 198 11.64 2.21 3.78
CA CYS A 198 12.47 3.40 3.56
C CYS A 198 12.91 4.06 4.87
N ALA A 199 12.04 4.07 5.89
CA ALA A 199 12.38 4.56 7.23
C ALA A 199 13.46 3.70 7.89
N ALA A 200 13.31 2.38 7.86
CA ALA A 200 14.27 1.44 8.45
C ALA A 200 15.66 1.52 7.80
N LEU A 201 15.70 1.83 6.50
CA LEU A 201 16.94 2.02 5.74
C LEU A 201 17.51 3.46 5.85
N SER A 202 16.81 4.37 6.51
CA SER A 202 17.13 5.80 6.47
C SER A 202 17.33 6.34 5.05
N LEU A 203 16.48 5.88 4.10
CA LEU A 203 16.64 6.13 2.67
C LEU A 203 16.36 7.60 2.34
N THR A 204 17.44 8.35 2.11
CA THR A 204 17.43 9.80 1.79
C THR A 204 18.36 10.09 0.61
N GLY A 205 18.64 11.35 0.37
CA GLY A 205 19.53 11.79 -0.69
C GLY A 205 19.03 11.45 -2.09
N LEU A 206 19.95 11.12 -2.96
CA LEU A 206 19.67 10.83 -4.38
C LEU A 206 18.88 9.53 -4.55
N ALA A 207 19.16 8.51 -3.73
CA ALA A 207 18.42 7.26 -3.71
C ALA A 207 16.98 7.47 -3.20
N GLY A 208 16.79 8.35 -2.20
CA GLY A 208 15.47 8.79 -1.76
C GLY A 208 14.69 9.48 -2.88
N GLY A 209 15.35 10.34 -3.66
CA GLY A 209 14.76 10.97 -4.84
C GLY A 209 14.33 9.96 -5.91
N ALA A 210 15.16 8.95 -6.19
CA ALA A 210 14.79 7.86 -7.08
C ALA A 210 13.58 7.06 -6.58
N ALA A 211 13.51 6.80 -5.28
CA ALA A 211 12.38 6.12 -4.65
C ALA A 211 11.08 6.92 -4.80
N VAL A 212 11.11 8.24 -4.54
CA VAL A 212 9.97 9.14 -4.77
C VAL A 212 9.53 9.08 -6.24
N ALA A 213 10.46 9.15 -7.19
CA ALA A 213 10.14 9.06 -8.62
C ALA A 213 9.40 7.76 -8.97
N GLY A 214 9.88 6.62 -8.47
CA GLY A 214 9.26 5.32 -8.67
C GLY A 214 7.86 5.21 -8.05
N CYS A 215 7.71 5.67 -6.83
CA CYS A 215 6.41 5.73 -6.14
C CYS A 215 5.40 6.60 -6.90
N CYS A 216 5.83 7.79 -7.35
CA CYS A 216 5.00 8.68 -8.16
C CYS A 216 4.60 8.03 -9.49
N ALA A 217 5.53 7.31 -10.14
CA ALA A 217 5.24 6.62 -11.38
C ALA A 217 4.17 5.54 -11.21
N GLN A 218 4.19 4.79 -10.11
CA GLN A 218 3.14 3.82 -9.80
C GLN A 218 1.80 4.50 -9.53
N MET A 219 1.77 5.52 -8.69
CA MET A 219 0.52 6.16 -8.26
C MET A 219 -0.12 6.97 -9.40
N VAL A 220 0.61 7.92 -9.96
CA VAL A 220 0.13 8.75 -11.07
C VAL A 220 -0.10 7.91 -12.31
N GLY A 221 0.78 6.94 -12.58
CA GLY A 221 0.64 6.02 -13.70
C GLY A 221 -0.68 5.27 -13.67
N PHE A 222 -0.99 4.56 -12.57
CA PHE A 222 -2.26 3.85 -12.43
C PHE A 222 -3.46 4.81 -12.43
N ALA A 223 -3.35 5.97 -11.78
CA ALA A 223 -4.41 6.98 -11.74
C ALA A 223 -4.82 7.43 -13.14
N VAL A 224 -3.85 7.76 -14.00
CA VAL A 224 -4.14 8.34 -15.33
C VAL A 224 -4.52 7.25 -16.33
N MET A 225 -3.80 6.11 -16.36
CA MET A 225 -4.07 5.05 -17.33
C MET A 225 -5.43 4.36 -17.09
N SER A 226 -5.94 4.41 -15.85
CA SER A 226 -7.26 3.87 -15.49
C SER A 226 -8.38 4.92 -15.54
N PHE A 227 -8.12 6.12 -16.02
CA PHE A 227 -9.11 7.22 -16.03
C PHE A 227 -10.36 6.89 -16.85
N LYS A 228 -10.23 6.10 -17.92
CA LYS A 228 -11.37 5.68 -18.74
C LYS A 228 -12.40 4.90 -17.92
N GLU A 229 -11.94 4.01 -17.04
CA GLU A 229 -12.76 3.13 -16.22
C GLU A 229 -13.21 3.82 -14.90
N ASN A 230 -12.32 4.53 -14.23
CA ASN A 230 -12.52 4.98 -12.84
C ASN A 230 -12.81 6.49 -12.69
N LYS A 231 -12.72 7.27 -13.78
CA LYS A 231 -12.97 8.71 -13.82
C LYS A 231 -12.20 9.48 -12.72
N TRP A 232 -12.77 10.59 -12.25
CA TRP A 232 -12.14 11.47 -11.26
C TRP A 232 -11.98 10.81 -9.88
N GLY A 233 -12.93 9.96 -9.48
CA GLY A 233 -12.84 9.24 -8.21
C GLY A 233 -11.61 8.34 -8.17
N GLY A 234 -11.41 7.52 -9.20
CA GLY A 234 -10.25 6.66 -9.29
C GLY A 234 -8.94 7.41 -9.50
N LEU A 235 -8.96 8.53 -10.25
CA LEU A 235 -7.79 9.41 -10.42
C LEU A 235 -7.28 9.91 -9.07
N ILE A 236 -8.17 10.44 -8.23
CA ILE A 236 -7.82 11.00 -6.92
C ILE A 236 -7.43 9.88 -5.95
N ALA A 237 -8.23 8.80 -5.88
CA ALA A 237 -7.98 7.69 -4.96
C ALA A 237 -6.62 7.02 -5.20
N GLN A 238 -6.20 6.86 -6.45
CA GLN A 238 -4.92 6.27 -6.79
C GLN A 238 -3.78 7.29 -6.82
N GLY A 239 -4.02 8.47 -7.39
CA GLY A 239 -2.99 9.50 -7.57
C GLY A 239 -2.56 10.18 -6.27
N ILE A 240 -3.48 10.39 -5.34
CA ILE A 240 -3.21 11.03 -4.03
C ILE A 240 -3.32 10.02 -2.88
N GLY A 241 -4.06 8.93 -3.07
CA GLY A 241 -4.23 7.88 -2.08
C GLY A 241 -3.18 6.78 -2.21
N THR A 242 -3.45 5.74 -3.00
CA THR A 242 -2.52 4.62 -3.17
C THR A 242 -2.76 3.83 -4.45
N SER A 243 -1.66 3.37 -5.10
CA SER A 243 -1.72 2.41 -6.21
C SER A 243 -2.11 0.99 -5.77
N MET A 244 -2.05 0.68 -4.48
CA MET A 244 -2.43 -0.63 -3.92
C MET A 244 -3.89 -1.00 -4.23
N LEU A 245 -4.76 -0.02 -4.49
CA LEU A 245 -6.14 -0.26 -4.93
C LEU A 245 -6.22 -1.12 -6.20
N GLN A 246 -5.18 -1.11 -7.04
CA GLN A 246 -5.09 -1.94 -8.24
C GLN A 246 -4.61 -3.38 -7.97
N MET A 247 -4.23 -3.74 -6.74
CA MET A 247 -3.69 -5.08 -6.46
C MET A 247 -4.65 -6.20 -6.84
N GLY A 248 -5.95 -6.04 -6.58
CA GLY A 248 -6.95 -7.01 -7.00
C GLY A 248 -6.97 -7.22 -8.53
N ASN A 249 -6.75 -6.17 -9.30
CA ASN A 249 -6.68 -6.23 -10.76
C ASN A 249 -5.32 -6.76 -11.25
N ILE A 250 -4.22 -6.41 -10.58
CA ILE A 250 -2.88 -6.95 -10.87
C ILE A 250 -2.86 -8.47 -10.69
N VAL A 251 -3.52 -9.00 -9.66
CA VAL A 251 -3.65 -10.46 -9.46
C VAL A 251 -4.44 -11.12 -10.59
N LYS A 252 -5.44 -10.45 -11.15
CA LYS A 252 -6.22 -10.95 -12.31
C LYS A 252 -5.41 -10.88 -13.61
N ASN A 253 -4.77 -9.75 -13.86
CA ASN A 253 -3.95 -9.48 -15.05
C ASN A 253 -2.66 -8.75 -14.68
N PRO A 254 -1.55 -9.47 -14.40
CA PRO A 254 -0.28 -8.85 -14.01
C PRO A 254 0.30 -7.87 -15.06
N ARG A 255 -0.14 -7.96 -16.31
CA ARG A 255 0.36 -7.11 -17.41
C ARG A 255 -0.01 -5.64 -17.23
N ILE A 256 -1.06 -5.33 -16.46
CA ILE A 256 -1.42 -3.94 -16.15
C ILE A 256 -0.37 -3.23 -15.30
N TRP A 257 0.54 -3.96 -14.66
CA TRP A 257 1.62 -3.39 -13.87
C TRP A 257 2.83 -2.95 -14.70
N ILE A 258 2.94 -3.42 -15.94
CA ILE A 258 4.07 -3.12 -16.83
C ILE A 258 4.18 -1.61 -17.14
N PRO A 259 3.10 -0.89 -17.53
CA PRO A 259 3.20 0.53 -17.87
C PRO A 259 3.79 1.41 -16.77
N PRO A 260 3.29 1.43 -15.52
CA PRO A 260 3.84 2.26 -14.47
C PRO A 260 5.23 1.79 -14.01
N THR A 261 5.54 0.48 -14.14
CA THR A 261 6.88 -0.04 -13.84
C THR A 261 7.92 0.43 -14.86
N LEU A 262 7.59 0.42 -16.15
CA LEU A 262 8.45 0.99 -17.19
C LEU A 262 8.59 2.50 -17.02
N ALA A 263 7.52 3.20 -16.64
CA ALA A 263 7.61 4.62 -16.33
C ALA A 263 8.55 4.86 -15.14
N SER A 264 8.51 4.04 -14.08
CA SER A 264 9.45 4.09 -12.95
C SER A 264 10.90 3.93 -13.43
N ALA A 265 11.17 2.94 -14.28
CA ALA A 265 12.51 2.67 -14.82
C ALA A 265 13.08 3.83 -15.63
N ILE A 266 12.23 4.66 -16.23
CA ILE A 266 12.65 5.84 -17.01
C ILE A 266 12.76 7.08 -16.10
N THR A 267 11.79 7.32 -15.24
CA THR A 267 11.76 8.52 -14.39
C THR A 267 12.85 8.50 -13.32
N GLY A 268 13.22 7.30 -12.82
CA GLY A 268 14.31 7.14 -11.85
C GLY A 268 15.65 7.72 -12.32
N PRO A 269 16.23 7.27 -13.44
CA PRO A 269 17.47 7.84 -14.00
C PRO A 269 17.36 9.33 -14.34
N ILE A 270 16.21 9.79 -14.82
CA ILE A 270 16.00 11.21 -15.10
C ILE A 270 16.07 12.01 -13.78
N ALA A 271 15.48 11.50 -12.71
CA ALA A 271 15.55 12.11 -11.39
C ALA A 271 16.99 12.16 -10.86
N THR A 272 17.75 11.07 -11.00
CA THR A 272 19.09 10.95 -10.42
C THR A 272 20.18 11.62 -11.25
N CYS A 273 20.15 11.49 -12.58
CA CYS A 273 21.22 11.95 -13.46
C CYS A 273 20.99 13.36 -13.99
N ILE A 274 19.74 13.72 -14.34
CA ILE A 274 19.42 15.01 -14.97
C ILE A 274 19.09 16.05 -13.90
N PHE A 275 18.04 15.81 -13.10
CA PHE A 275 17.59 16.77 -12.08
C PHE A 275 18.36 16.69 -10.77
N LYS A 276 19.09 15.58 -10.53
CA LYS A 276 19.79 15.29 -9.27
C LYS A 276 18.86 15.54 -8.08
N MET A 277 17.61 15.10 -8.22
CA MET A 277 16.55 15.29 -7.24
C MET A 277 16.89 14.51 -5.97
N GLN A 278 17.18 15.22 -4.90
CA GLN A 278 17.45 14.63 -3.59
C GLN A 278 16.21 14.74 -2.70
N MET A 279 15.95 13.68 -1.94
CA MET A 279 14.94 13.67 -0.89
C MET A 279 15.68 13.66 0.47
N ASN A 280 15.93 14.84 1.02
CA ASN A 280 16.59 15.06 2.32
C ASN A 280 15.61 15.47 3.42
N GLY A 281 14.34 15.16 3.24
CA GLY A 281 13.30 15.21 4.26
C GLY A 281 13.32 13.96 5.15
N THR A 282 12.17 13.59 5.70
CA THR A 282 12.04 12.35 6.49
C THR A 282 12.17 11.12 5.61
N PRO A 283 12.92 10.06 6.00
CA PRO A 283 13.09 8.86 5.19
C PRO A 283 11.78 8.16 4.79
N VAL A 284 10.74 8.27 5.61
CA VAL A 284 9.36 7.79 5.31
C VAL A 284 8.86 8.35 3.97
N SER A 285 9.16 9.62 3.69
CA SER A 285 8.69 10.32 2.49
C SER A 285 9.21 9.69 1.20
N SER A 286 10.38 9.04 1.23
CA SER A 286 10.96 8.33 0.07
C SER A 286 10.04 7.22 -0.44
N GLY A 287 9.29 6.56 0.44
CA GLY A 287 8.42 5.45 0.10
C GLY A 287 6.95 5.82 -0.11
N MET A 288 6.60 7.12 -0.16
CA MET A 288 5.20 7.56 -0.19
C MET A 288 4.74 8.13 -1.54
N GLY A 289 5.66 8.59 -2.40
CA GLY A 289 5.31 9.18 -3.70
C GLY A 289 4.30 10.33 -3.58
N THR A 290 3.22 10.30 -4.37
CA THR A 290 2.16 11.30 -4.34
C THR A 290 1.09 11.06 -3.27
N CYS A 291 1.24 10.05 -2.41
CA CYS A 291 0.32 9.82 -1.30
C CYS A 291 0.29 11.04 -0.37
N GLY A 292 -0.84 11.76 -0.35
CA GLY A 292 -0.99 13.02 0.37
C GLY A 292 0.11 14.05 0.06
N PHE A 293 0.75 13.96 -1.09
CA PHE A 293 1.93 14.75 -1.49
C PHE A 293 3.14 14.59 -0.56
N VAL A 294 3.19 13.56 0.27
CA VAL A 294 4.24 13.37 1.28
C VAL A 294 5.63 13.25 0.65
N GLY A 295 5.75 12.59 -0.50
CA GLY A 295 7.02 12.50 -1.22
C GLY A 295 7.53 13.88 -1.68
N GLN A 296 6.64 14.70 -2.28
CA GLN A 296 6.97 16.05 -2.74
C GLN A 296 7.28 16.99 -1.59
N ILE A 297 6.52 16.91 -0.49
CA ILE A 297 6.78 17.65 0.73
C ILE A 297 8.13 17.24 1.32
N GLY A 298 8.48 15.93 1.30
CA GLY A 298 9.78 15.44 1.72
C GLY A 298 10.93 16.02 0.90
N VAL A 299 10.79 16.11 -0.42
CA VAL A 299 11.79 16.74 -1.29
C VAL A 299 11.90 18.24 -0.99
N TYR A 300 10.77 18.94 -0.88
CA TYR A 300 10.75 20.38 -0.55
C TYR A 300 11.36 20.66 0.82
N THR A 301 11.00 19.90 1.85
CA THR A 301 11.58 20.01 3.19
C THR A 301 13.10 19.74 3.15
N GLY A 302 13.51 18.77 2.32
CA GLY A 302 14.93 18.50 2.07
C GLY A 302 15.65 19.72 1.51
N TRP A 303 15.09 20.42 0.53
CA TRP A 303 15.67 21.64 0.01
C TRP A 303 15.84 22.74 1.06
N LEU A 304 14.84 22.90 1.96
CA LEU A 304 14.95 23.85 3.08
C LEU A 304 16.04 23.47 4.06
N ASN A 305 16.17 22.16 4.38
CA ASN A 305 17.25 21.65 5.23
C ASN A 305 18.63 21.87 4.61
N ASP A 306 18.75 21.63 3.29
CA ASP A 306 20.00 21.83 2.55
C ASP A 306 20.42 23.32 2.51
N ILE A 307 19.44 24.23 2.41
CA ILE A 307 19.69 25.69 2.49
C ILE A 307 20.13 26.06 3.91
N ALA A 308 19.46 25.55 4.94
CA ALA A 308 19.83 25.80 6.33
C ALA A 308 21.21 25.26 6.67
N ALA A 309 21.60 24.12 6.08
CA ALA A 309 22.93 23.52 6.21
C ALA A 309 24.01 24.18 5.34
N GLY A 310 23.65 25.13 4.46
CA GLY A 310 24.57 25.81 3.55
C GLY A 310 25.06 24.95 2.38
N THR A 311 24.45 23.77 2.14
CA THR A 311 24.79 22.88 1.01
C THR A 311 24.05 23.28 -0.27
N LYS A 312 22.99 24.06 -0.14
CA LYS A 312 22.20 24.64 -1.26
C LYS A 312 21.99 26.12 -1.00
N THR A 313 22.15 26.94 -2.03
CA THR A 313 22.02 28.41 -1.89
C THR A 313 20.58 28.90 -1.99
N ALA A 314 19.78 28.31 -2.88
CA ALA A 314 18.38 28.65 -3.09
C ALA A 314 17.66 27.53 -3.82
N ILE A 315 16.33 27.53 -3.75
CA ILE A 315 15.46 26.67 -4.57
C ILE A 315 15.33 27.34 -5.95
N THR A 316 15.71 26.61 -7.00
CA THR A 316 15.70 27.14 -8.37
C THR A 316 14.45 26.72 -9.12
N SER A 317 14.14 27.43 -10.22
CA SER A 317 13.07 27.00 -11.14
C SER A 317 13.31 25.62 -11.73
N PHE A 318 14.59 25.19 -11.84
CA PHE A 318 14.97 23.86 -12.30
C PHE A 318 14.59 22.76 -11.28
N ASP A 319 14.71 23.03 -9.99
CA ASP A 319 14.27 22.12 -8.93
C ASP A 319 12.75 21.88 -9.01
N TRP A 320 11.97 22.97 -9.14
CA TRP A 320 10.52 22.89 -9.29
C TRP A 320 10.10 22.18 -10.58
N LEU A 321 10.78 22.49 -11.68
CA LEU A 321 10.55 21.80 -12.95
C LEU A 321 10.81 20.29 -12.82
N GLY A 322 11.92 19.92 -12.17
CA GLY A 322 12.26 18.53 -11.90
C GLY A 322 11.18 17.84 -11.06
N LEU A 323 10.76 18.47 -9.97
CA LEU A 323 9.73 17.91 -9.09
C LEU A 323 8.41 17.66 -9.86
N VAL A 324 7.93 18.63 -10.63
CA VAL A 324 6.68 18.52 -11.39
C VAL A 324 6.80 17.49 -12.51
N LEU A 325 7.88 17.53 -13.27
CA LEU A 325 8.09 16.58 -14.37
C LEU A 325 8.22 15.14 -13.86
N ILE A 326 9.04 14.91 -12.84
CA ILE A 326 9.32 13.56 -12.32
C ILE A 326 8.13 12.98 -11.57
N CYS A 327 7.44 13.80 -10.77
CA CYS A 327 6.37 13.29 -9.91
C CYS A 327 5.01 13.20 -10.61
N PHE A 328 4.77 13.98 -11.68
CA PHE A 328 3.43 14.06 -12.28
C PHE A 328 3.44 13.87 -13.79
N VAL A 329 4.17 14.71 -14.54
CA VAL A 329 4.02 14.81 -16.00
C VAL A 329 4.57 13.57 -16.70
N LEU A 330 5.82 13.19 -16.42
CA LEU A 330 6.45 12.02 -17.06
C LEU A 330 5.74 10.71 -16.68
N PRO A 331 5.42 10.44 -15.41
CA PRO A 331 4.63 9.30 -15.03
C PRO A 331 3.29 9.21 -15.77
N ALA A 332 2.57 10.33 -15.88
CA ALA A 332 1.29 10.38 -16.57
C ALA A 332 1.43 10.03 -18.06
N ILE A 333 2.34 10.70 -18.75
CA ILE A 333 2.52 10.52 -20.20
C ILE A 333 3.03 9.09 -20.49
N LEU A 334 4.09 8.67 -19.83
CA LEU A 334 4.73 7.37 -20.09
C LEU A 334 3.78 6.21 -19.80
N SER A 335 3.08 6.25 -18.67
CA SER A 335 2.16 5.16 -18.31
C SER A 335 0.98 5.07 -19.27
N VAL A 336 0.42 6.20 -19.71
CA VAL A 336 -0.65 6.21 -20.72
C VAL A 336 -0.14 5.67 -22.05
N VAL A 337 1.03 6.12 -22.52
CA VAL A 337 1.61 5.64 -23.79
C VAL A 337 1.83 4.13 -23.75
N PHE A 338 2.48 3.62 -22.71
CA PHE A 338 2.70 2.18 -22.57
C PHE A 338 1.40 1.39 -22.40
N CYS A 339 0.43 1.93 -21.66
CA CYS A 339 -0.88 1.31 -21.51
C CYS A 339 -1.61 1.20 -22.85
N GLU A 340 -1.64 2.26 -23.66
CA GLU A 340 -2.28 2.25 -24.98
C GLU A 340 -1.55 1.29 -25.96
N ILE A 341 -0.23 1.17 -25.87
CA ILE A 341 0.51 0.16 -26.63
C ILE A 341 0.07 -1.25 -26.23
N LEU A 342 0.00 -1.53 -24.92
CA LEU A 342 -0.39 -2.84 -24.44
C LEU A 342 -1.88 -3.16 -24.69
N ARG A 343 -2.74 -2.14 -24.73
CA ARG A 343 -4.15 -2.26 -25.16
C ARG A 343 -4.23 -2.64 -26.65
N LYS A 344 -3.46 -2.01 -27.50
CA LYS A 344 -3.39 -2.36 -28.96
C LYS A 344 -2.89 -3.78 -29.22
N ILE A 345 -1.98 -4.28 -28.40
CA ILE A 345 -1.46 -5.66 -28.47
C ILE A 345 -2.47 -6.66 -27.87
N GLY A 346 -3.52 -6.18 -27.16
CA GLY A 346 -4.52 -7.04 -26.51
C GLY A 346 -4.07 -7.63 -25.16
N TRP A 347 -2.99 -7.11 -24.55
CA TRP A 347 -2.53 -7.54 -23.23
C TRP A 347 -3.32 -6.91 -22.08
N ILE A 348 -3.84 -5.71 -22.29
CA ILE A 348 -4.74 -5.00 -21.37
C ILE A 348 -6.07 -4.82 -22.07
N LYS A 349 -7.15 -5.31 -21.46
CA LYS A 349 -8.51 -5.23 -21.98
C LYS A 349 -9.28 -4.11 -21.30
N GLU A 350 -10.47 -3.80 -21.84
CA GLU A 350 -11.43 -2.94 -21.14
C GLU A 350 -11.79 -3.55 -19.79
N ASP A 351 -11.99 -2.72 -18.79
CA ASP A 351 -12.29 -3.05 -17.39
C ASP A 351 -11.17 -3.77 -16.60
N ASP A 352 -10.02 -4.10 -17.20
CA ASP A 352 -8.89 -4.68 -16.45
C ASP A 352 -8.34 -3.75 -15.35
N LEU A 353 -8.59 -2.44 -15.48
CA LEU A 353 -8.16 -1.39 -14.55
C LEU A 353 -9.30 -0.87 -13.67
N LYS A 354 -10.52 -1.40 -13.81
CA LYS A 354 -11.68 -0.95 -13.04
C LYS A 354 -11.54 -1.33 -11.58
N LEU A 355 -11.62 -0.33 -10.71
CA LEU A 355 -11.63 -0.54 -9.25
C LEU A 355 -12.95 -1.21 -8.83
N ALA A 356 -12.91 -1.96 -7.74
CA ALA A 356 -14.13 -2.44 -7.09
C ALA A 356 -14.89 -1.25 -6.48
N ASP A 357 -16.21 -1.25 -6.65
CA ASP A 357 -17.12 -0.25 -6.08
C ASP A 357 -17.15 -0.33 -4.55
#